data_c2d8c64604286a3c922c017acdc68b4a
#
_entry.id   c2d8c64604286a3c922c017acdc68b4a
#
_cell.length_a   1.000
_cell.length_b   1.000
_cell.length_c   1.000
_cell.angle_alpha   90.00
_cell.angle_beta   90.00
_cell.angle_gamma   90.00
#
_symmetry.space_group_name_H-M   'P 1'
#
loop_
_entity.id
_entity.type
_entity.pdbx_description
1 polymer ?
#
loop_
_entity_poly.entity_id
_entity_poly.type
_entity_poly.pdbx_seq_one_letter_code
_entity_poly.pdbx_strand_id
1 'polypeptide(L)'
;MPSTRLCALVVAGLLTGMLAQSPALAQTLDKVRFGTNWVAEAEHGGFYQALADGTYRKYGLDVTIVPGGPNVNNRILLPVGKLDFFMSANSLQSFDAVAHDIPTVTVAASFQKDPQVLIAHPGVEKLADLKKLTLFVSPEGMVSYFQWLKADYGFDEAKVKPYTFNAQPFLADKNSAMQGYVTSEPFAIEKQGHFKPKVFLLADDGFNAYSTLIETRRDLVVKRPDLVQRFVDASAIGWYNYIYGDSRPGNALIKKQNPEMTDALLAYSIAKMKEYGIVDSGDSIKLGIGAMTDARVKSFFDKMVRAGVAKPGLDYKRAYTLQFVNKGVGIELRPK
;
A
#
# COMPACT_ATOMS: atom_id res chain seq x y z
N MET A 1 -100.96 9.33 -16.86
CA MET A 1 -99.93 8.76 -17.65
C MET A 1 -98.60 9.22 -17.08
N PRO A 2 -97.88 8.40 -16.30
CA PRO A 2 -96.62 8.78 -15.69
C PRO A 2 -95.46 8.17 -16.50
N SER A 3 -94.48 8.95 -16.77
CA SER A 3 -93.21 8.62 -17.43
C SER A 3 -92.12 8.13 -16.37
N THR A 4 -91.67 6.90 -16.51
CA THR A 4 -90.66 6.30 -15.73
C THR A 4 -89.26 6.80 -16.21
N ARG A 5 -88.48 7.41 -15.33
CA ARG A 5 -87.07 7.74 -15.55
C ARG A 5 -86.19 6.64 -14.99
N LEU A 6 -85.38 6.07 -15.86
CA LEU A 6 -84.36 5.06 -15.57
C LEU A 6 -83.09 5.75 -15.06
N CYS A 7 -82.72 5.50 -13.81
CA CYS A 7 -81.39 5.94 -13.27
C CYS A 7 -80.34 4.88 -13.61
N ALA A 8 -79.35 5.26 -14.37
CA ALA A 8 -78.16 4.45 -14.63
C ALA A 8 -77.11 4.75 -13.54
N LEU A 9 -76.79 3.75 -12.68
CA LEU A 9 -75.68 3.77 -11.75
C LEU A 9 -74.36 3.44 -12.48
N VAL A 10 -73.46 4.41 -12.54
CA VAL A 10 -72.06 4.19 -12.99
C VAL A 10 -71.26 3.74 -11.76
N VAL A 11 -70.83 2.48 -11.74
CA VAL A 11 -69.89 1.95 -10.77
C VAL A 11 -68.48 2.21 -11.28
N ALA A 12 -67.82 3.22 -10.72
CA ALA A 12 -66.38 3.46 -10.97
C ALA A 12 -65.54 2.48 -10.13
N GLY A 13 -64.96 1.48 -10.73
CA GLY A 13 -64.03 0.54 -10.09
C GLY A 13 -62.66 1.21 -9.92
N LEU A 14 -62.29 1.48 -8.65
CA LEU A 14 -60.94 1.84 -8.27
C LEU A 14 -60.02 0.58 -8.35
N LEU A 15 -59.25 0.46 -9.39
CA LEU A 15 -58.11 -0.46 -9.48
C LEU A 15 -56.95 0.15 -8.68
N THR A 16 -56.84 -0.20 -7.39
CA THR A 16 -55.62 0.02 -6.61
C THR A 16 -54.54 -0.92 -7.08
N GLY A 17 -53.60 -0.41 -7.93
CA GLY A 17 -52.39 -1.11 -8.33
C GLY A 17 -51.49 -1.27 -7.10
N MET A 18 -51.44 -2.46 -6.52
CA MET A 18 -50.38 -2.87 -5.57
C MET A 18 -49.06 -2.97 -6.37
N LEU A 19 -48.24 -1.92 -6.29
CA LEU A 19 -46.82 -2.00 -6.65
C LEU A 19 -46.17 -3.02 -5.68
N ALA A 20 -46.00 -4.24 -6.13
CA ALA A 20 -45.18 -5.24 -5.47
C ALA A 20 -43.75 -4.70 -5.41
N GLN A 21 -43.36 -4.11 -4.29
CA GLN A 21 -41.93 -3.85 -3.99
C GLN A 21 -41.27 -5.21 -3.88
N SER A 22 -40.55 -5.62 -4.93
CA SER A 22 -39.64 -6.76 -4.83
C SER A 22 -38.65 -6.48 -3.69
N PRO A 23 -38.51 -7.38 -2.69
CA PRO A 23 -37.50 -7.21 -1.68
C PRO A 23 -36.14 -7.17 -2.40
N ALA A 24 -35.43 -6.06 -2.28
CA ALA A 24 -34.05 -5.99 -2.70
C ALA A 24 -33.31 -7.10 -1.93
N LEU A 25 -32.94 -8.17 -2.63
CA LEU A 25 -32.08 -9.21 -2.05
C LEU A 25 -30.84 -8.51 -1.56
N ALA A 26 -30.65 -8.43 -0.24
CA ALA A 26 -29.46 -7.89 0.37
C ALA A 26 -28.28 -8.67 -0.22
N GLN A 27 -27.46 -8.02 -1.03
CA GLN A 27 -26.30 -8.63 -1.65
C GLN A 27 -25.40 -9.15 -0.52
N THR A 28 -25.22 -10.47 -0.45
CA THR A 28 -24.31 -11.08 0.53
C THR A 28 -22.90 -10.66 0.17
N LEU A 29 -22.24 -9.92 1.08
CA LEU A 29 -20.87 -9.48 0.90
C LEU A 29 -19.90 -10.63 1.14
N ASP A 30 -18.89 -10.77 0.30
CA ASP A 30 -17.78 -11.68 0.55
C ASP A 30 -16.92 -11.13 1.70
N LYS A 31 -16.73 -11.94 2.75
CA LYS A 31 -15.84 -11.58 3.86
C LYS A 31 -14.39 -11.71 3.42
N VAL A 32 -13.61 -10.67 3.67
CA VAL A 32 -12.19 -10.57 3.32
C VAL A 32 -11.39 -10.15 4.54
N ARG A 33 -10.33 -10.88 4.86
CA ARG A 33 -9.36 -10.51 5.89
C ARG A 33 -8.07 -10.06 5.23
N PHE A 34 -7.74 -8.79 5.42
CA PHE A 34 -6.55 -8.15 4.88
C PHE A 34 -5.58 -7.78 6.01
N GLY A 35 -4.40 -8.39 6.02
CA GLY A 35 -3.34 -8.11 6.99
C GLY A 35 -2.41 -7.01 6.51
N THR A 36 -2.05 -6.05 7.37
CA THR A 36 -0.95 -5.11 7.10
C THR A 36 0.33 -5.57 7.78
N ASN A 37 1.48 -5.09 7.31
CA ASN A 37 2.79 -5.43 7.84
C ASN A 37 3.17 -4.59 9.08
N TRP A 38 2.51 -3.46 9.29
CA TRP A 38 2.77 -2.53 10.38
C TRP A 38 1.49 -2.03 11.04
N VAL A 39 1.62 -1.22 12.11
CA VAL A 39 0.50 -0.50 12.73
C VAL A 39 -0.18 0.43 11.73
N ALA A 40 -1.43 0.81 12.01
CA ALA A 40 -2.17 1.71 11.12
C ALA A 40 -1.43 3.05 10.94
N GLU A 41 -1.20 3.43 9.70
CA GLU A 41 -0.47 4.64 9.31
C GLU A 41 -0.90 5.12 7.92
N ALA A 42 -0.41 6.30 7.50
CA ALA A 42 -0.78 6.90 6.22
C ALA A 42 -0.37 6.03 5.01
N GLU A 43 0.67 5.23 5.13
CA GLU A 43 1.16 4.28 4.14
C GLU A 43 0.19 3.12 3.88
N HIS A 44 -0.85 2.99 4.72
CA HIS A 44 -1.99 2.08 4.53
C HIS A 44 -3.25 2.82 4.10
N GLY A 45 -3.15 4.13 3.89
CA GLY A 45 -4.28 5.06 3.80
C GLY A 45 -5.32 4.71 2.75
N GLY A 46 -4.91 4.24 1.57
CA GLY A 46 -5.86 3.85 0.52
C GLY A 46 -6.77 2.69 0.91
N PHE A 47 -6.24 1.72 1.67
CA PHE A 47 -7.04 0.59 2.17
C PHE A 47 -8.03 1.03 3.25
N TYR A 48 -7.59 1.88 4.19
CA TYR A 48 -8.47 2.46 5.20
C TYR A 48 -9.52 3.37 4.59
N GLN A 49 -9.16 4.11 3.52
CA GLN A 49 -10.09 4.96 2.78
C GLN A 49 -11.18 4.12 2.10
N ALA A 50 -10.79 3.06 1.36
CA ALA A 50 -11.75 2.16 0.71
C ALA A 50 -12.72 1.49 1.70
N LEU A 51 -12.23 1.23 2.92
CA LEU A 51 -13.07 0.71 4.01
C LEU A 51 -14.04 1.78 4.52
N ALA A 52 -13.52 2.99 4.79
CA ALA A 52 -14.27 4.08 5.43
C ALA A 52 -15.34 4.70 4.53
N ASP A 53 -15.04 4.87 3.22
CA ASP A 53 -15.96 5.49 2.24
C ASP A 53 -16.91 4.48 1.59
N GLY A 54 -16.83 3.21 2.00
CA GLY A 54 -17.69 2.13 1.52
C GLY A 54 -17.32 1.60 0.13
N THR A 55 -16.16 1.96 -0.41
CA THR A 55 -15.69 1.45 -1.72
C THR A 55 -15.63 -0.07 -1.73
N TYR A 56 -15.07 -0.72 -0.70
CA TYR A 56 -15.09 -2.19 -0.63
C TYR A 56 -16.51 -2.76 -0.67
N ARG A 57 -17.47 -2.17 0.05
CA ARG A 57 -18.87 -2.62 0.02
C ARG A 57 -19.52 -2.48 -1.35
N LYS A 58 -19.22 -1.40 -2.09
CA LYS A 58 -19.68 -1.20 -3.47
C LYS A 58 -19.16 -2.30 -4.40
N TYR A 59 -17.98 -2.86 -4.09
CA TYR A 59 -17.41 -4.00 -4.80
C TYR A 59 -17.85 -5.37 -4.23
N GLY A 60 -18.86 -5.40 -3.35
CA GLY A 60 -19.41 -6.63 -2.79
C GLY A 60 -18.51 -7.29 -1.74
N LEU A 61 -17.64 -6.51 -1.06
CA LEU A 61 -16.68 -7.00 -0.09
C LEU A 61 -16.96 -6.46 1.31
N ASP A 62 -16.88 -7.33 2.32
CA ASP A 62 -16.87 -7.00 3.75
C ASP A 62 -15.43 -7.19 4.26
N VAL A 63 -14.63 -6.11 4.20
CA VAL A 63 -13.20 -6.16 4.50
C VAL A 63 -12.94 -5.87 5.97
N THR A 64 -12.16 -6.73 6.59
CA THR A 64 -11.57 -6.50 7.92
C THR A 64 -10.07 -6.32 7.76
N ILE A 65 -9.54 -5.14 8.15
CA ILE A 65 -8.10 -4.88 8.20
C ILE A 65 -7.56 -5.40 9.53
N VAL A 66 -6.53 -6.25 9.46
CA VAL A 66 -5.81 -6.83 10.60
C VAL A 66 -4.44 -6.14 10.68
N PRO A 67 -4.24 -5.16 11.58
CA PRO A 67 -2.98 -4.44 11.64
C PRO A 67 -1.83 -5.32 12.12
N GLY A 68 -0.65 -5.07 11.56
CA GLY A 68 0.61 -5.59 12.05
C GLY A 68 1.19 -4.75 13.19
N GLY A 69 2.50 -4.82 13.35
CA GLY A 69 3.25 -4.02 14.35
C GLY A 69 4.61 -4.61 14.68
N PRO A 70 5.38 -3.97 15.60
CA PRO A 70 6.70 -4.40 16.02
C PRO A 70 6.63 -5.82 16.49
N ASN A 71 6.56 -6.77 16.59
CA ASN A 71 6.43 -8.17 17.07
C ASN A 71 5.20 -8.91 16.54
N VAL A 72 4.53 -8.37 15.51
CA VAL A 72 3.38 -9.01 14.86
C VAL A 72 3.76 -9.40 13.43
N ASN A 73 3.88 -10.70 13.19
CA ASN A 73 4.18 -11.21 11.85
C ASN A 73 2.91 -11.74 11.18
N ASN A 74 2.13 -10.85 10.59
CA ASN A 74 0.92 -11.20 9.86
C ASN A 74 1.21 -11.99 8.57
N ARG A 75 2.44 -11.91 8.04
CA ARG A 75 2.81 -12.58 6.79
C ARG A 75 2.61 -14.10 6.86
N ILE A 76 2.92 -14.70 8.01
CA ILE A 76 2.76 -16.15 8.21
C ILE A 76 1.29 -16.62 8.20
N LEU A 77 0.34 -15.71 8.40
CA LEU A 77 -1.09 -16.02 8.41
C LEU A 77 -1.68 -16.17 7.00
N LEU A 78 -1.01 -15.61 5.99
CA LEU A 78 -1.48 -15.67 4.60
C LEU A 78 -1.42 -17.08 4.02
N PRO A 79 -0.28 -17.81 4.00
CA PRO A 79 -0.19 -19.12 3.40
C PRO A 79 -1.06 -20.19 4.11
N VAL A 80 -1.36 -19.99 5.39
CA VAL A 80 -2.23 -20.89 6.16
C VAL A 80 -3.72 -20.53 6.09
N GLY A 81 -4.09 -19.56 5.25
CA GLY A 81 -5.49 -19.20 4.99
C GLY A 81 -6.20 -18.44 6.11
N LYS A 82 -5.47 -17.91 7.10
CA LYS A 82 -6.03 -17.03 8.14
C LYS A 82 -6.20 -15.58 7.68
N LEU A 83 -5.53 -15.21 6.59
CA LEU A 83 -5.75 -14.00 5.81
C LEU A 83 -6.04 -14.36 4.35
N ASP A 84 -6.79 -13.52 3.65
CA ASP A 84 -7.05 -13.64 2.23
C ASP A 84 -6.02 -12.83 1.43
N PHE A 85 -5.67 -11.65 1.95
CA PHE A 85 -4.66 -10.78 1.40
C PHE A 85 -3.72 -10.28 2.50
N PHE A 86 -2.52 -9.93 2.09
CA PHE A 86 -1.50 -9.37 2.97
C PHE A 86 -0.78 -8.23 2.24
N MET A 87 -0.46 -7.16 2.96
CA MET A 87 0.37 -6.07 2.46
C MET A 87 1.84 -6.36 2.77
N SER A 88 2.62 -6.72 1.76
CA SER A 88 4.07 -6.88 1.91
C SER A 88 4.82 -5.56 1.65
N ALA A 89 6.01 -5.43 2.22
CA ALA A 89 6.77 -4.17 2.16
C ALA A 89 7.20 -3.84 0.73
N ASN A 90 7.90 -4.76 0.07
CA ASN A 90 8.37 -4.56 -1.30
C ASN A 90 8.67 -5.88 -2.04
N SER A 91 9.09 -5.77 -3.31
CA SER A 91 9.32 -6.91 -4.20
C SER A 91 10.34 -7.94 -3.68
N LEU A 92 11.24 -7.58 -2.76
CA LEU A 92 12.15 -8.56 -2.16
C LEU A 92 11.42 -9.64 -1.36
N GLN A 93 10.35 -9.26 -0.65
CA GLN A 93 9.54 -10.25 0.09
C GLN A 93 8.83 -11.23 -0.84
N SER A 94 8.42 -10.76 -2.04
CA SER A 94 7.81 -11.64 -3.04
C SER A 94 8.83 -12.62 -3.64
N PHE A 95 10.08 -12.17 -3.87
CA PHE A 95 11.17 -13.05 -4.31
C PHE A 95 11.56 -14.06 -3.22
N ASP A 96 11.59 -13.64 -1.96
CA ASP A 96 11.83 -14.50 -0.81
C ASP A 96 10.76 -15.61 -0.69
N ALA A 97 9.49 -15.28 -0.93
CA ALA A 97 8.42 -16.27 -0.95
C ALA A 97 8.66 -17.35 -2.01
N VAL A 98 9.12 -16.96 -3.21
CA VAL A 98 9.47 -17.93 -4.27
C VAL A 98 10.69 -18.77 -3.87
N ALA A 99 11.70 -18.16 -3.27
CA ALA A 99 12.93 -18.85 -2.84
C ALA A 99 12.69 -19.93 -1.78
N HIS A 100 11.60 -19.80 -1.01
CA HIS A 100 11.20 -20.74 0.05
C HIS A 100 9.93 -21.53 -0.29
N ASP A 101 9.51 -21.53 -1.57
CA ASP A 101 8.30 -22.22 -2.05
C ASP A 101 7.02 -21.89 -1.26
N ILE A 102 6.93 -20.68 -0.70
CA ILE A 102 5.73 -20.19 -0.04
C ILE A 102 4.65 -19.93 -1.11
N PRO A 103 3.43 -20.49 -0.99
CA PRO A 103 2.43 -20.49 -2.07
C PRO A 103 1.67 -19.15 -2.16
N THR A 104 2.37 -18.01 -2.14
CA THR A 104 1.81 -16.68 -2.31
C THR A 104 2.23 -16.05 -3.64
N VAL A 105 1.53 -15.02 -4.05
CA VAL A 105 1.79 -14.27 -5.27
C VAL A 105 1.36 -12.82 -5.10
N THR A 106 2.17 -11.87 -5.59
CA THR A 106 1.82 -10.46 -5.67
C THR A 106 0.83 -10.22 -6.79
N VAL A 107 -0.26 -9.51 -6.49
CA VAL A 107 -1.36 -9.22 -7.43
C VAL A 107 -1.49 -7.73 -7.76
N ALA A 108 -0.87 -6.83 -6.99
CA ALA A 108 -0.82 -5.39 -7.26
C ALA A 108 0.32 -4.72 -6.48
N ALA A 109 0.77 -3.54 -6.95
CA ALA A 109 1.74 -2.68 -6.28
C ALA A 109 1.13 -1.31 -5.99
N SER A 110 0.71 -1.06 -4.76
CA SER A 110 0.09 0.21 -4.40
C SER A 110 1.07 1.38 -4.50
N PHE A 111 2.35 1.14 -4.21
CA PHE A 111 3.39 2.14 -4.32
C PHE A 111 4.29 1.90 -5.52
N GLN A 112 4.44 2.93 -6.34
CA GLN A 112 5.35 2.93 -7.46
C GLN A 112 6.79 3.19 -7.05
N LYS A 113 7.01 3.84 -5.91
CA LYS A 113 8.33 4.02 -5.31
C LYS A 113 8.30 3.53 -3.88
N ASP A 114 9.34 2.79 -3.47
CA ASP A 114 9.55 2.46 -2.07
C ASP A 114 9.84 3.76 -1.30
N PRO A 115 9.10 4.06 -0.21
CA PRO A 115 9.29 5.29 0.55
C PRO A 115 10.57 5.30 1.40
N GLN A 116 11.39 4.26 1.33
CA GLN A 116 12.63 4.10 2.08
C GLN A 116 13.62 5.22 1.75
N VAL A 117 14.10 5.89 2.79
CA VAL A 117 15.12 6.95 2.70
C VAL A 117 16.30 6.65 3.60
N LEU A 118 17.45 7.30 3.27
CA LEU A 118 18.47 7.63 4.24
C LEU A 118 18.37 9.12 4.55
N ILE A 119 18.48 9.43 5.84
CA ILE A 119 18.29 10.78 6.40
C ILE A 119 19.59 11.21 7.03
N ALA A 120 20.07 12.40 6.69
CA ALA A 120 21.31 12.98 7.22
C ALA A 120 21.08 14.37 7.83
N HIS A 121 22.04 14.81 8.63
CA HIS A 121 22.13 16.20 9.04
C HIS A 121 22.39 17.12 7.83
N PRO A 122 22.04 18.43 7.92
CA PRO A 122 22.35 19.40 6.87
C PRO A 122 23.84 19.41 6.50
N GLY A 123 24.14 19.68 5.21
CA GLY A 123 25.51 19.75 4.70
C GLY A 123 25.97 18.50 3.94
N VAL A 124 25.17 17.43 3.92
CA VAL A 124 25.41 16.27 3.04
C VAL A 124 24.65 16.47 1.73
N GLU A 125 25.35 16.40 0.60
CA GLU A 125 24.77 16.72 -0.71
C GLU A 125 24.41 15.47 -1.53
N LYS A 126 25.16 14.39 -1.38
CA LYS A 126 25.02 13.18 -2.21
C LYS A 126 24.83 11.93 -1.34
N LEU A 127 24.00 10.99 -1.79
CA LEU A 127 23.83 9.67 -1.15
C LEU A 127 25.18 8.98 -0.91
N ALA A 128 26.08 9.02 -1.88
CA ALA A 128 27.41 8.40 -1.77
C ALA A 128 28.29 8.97 -0.64
N ASP A 129 28.03 10.17 -0.15
CA ASP A 129 28.79 10.77 0.97
C ASP A 129 28.41 10.15 2.31
N LEU A 130 27.21 9.57 2.43
CA LEU A 130 26.74 8.90 3.63
C LEU A 130 27.61 7.72 4.04
N LYS A 131 28.34 7.09 3.10
CA LYS A 131 29.26 5.99 3.43
C LYS A 131 30.41 6.37 4.38
N LYS A 132 30.64 7.66 4.56
CA LYS A 132 31.64 8.19 5.51
C LYS A 132 31.11 8.28 6.94
N LEU A 133 29.79 8.25 7.10
CA LEU A 133 29.06 8.48 8.37
C LEU A 133 28.73 7.15 9.07
N THR A 134 28.41 7.25 10.36
CA THR A 134 27.71 6.16 11.08
C THR A 134 26.29 6.03 10.52
N LEU A 135 25.86 4.82 10.18
CA LEU A 135 24.52 4.55 9.64
C LEU A 135 23.69 3.79 10.64
N PHE A 136 22.50 4.29 10.97
CA PHE A 136 21.51 3.55 11.76
C PHE A 136 20.56 2.81 10.80
N VAL A 137 20.65 1.48 10.77
CA VAL A 137 19.89 0.61 9.85
C VAL A 137 19.25 -0.54 10.63
N SER A 138 17.99 -0.85 10.33
CA SER A 138 17.27 -1.98 10.95
C SER A 138 17.77 -3.33 10.42
N PRO A 139 17.49 -4.44 11.12
CA PRO A 139 17.83 -5.78 10.62
C PRO A 139 17.25 -6.07 9.22
N GLU A 140 16.00 -5.65 8.93
CA GLU A 140 15.43 -5.78 7.59
C GLU A 140 16.16 -4.95 6.53
N GLY A 141 16.55 -3.72 6.91
CA GLY A 141 17.34 -2.85 6.03
C GLY A 141 18.70 -3.47 5.68
N MET A 142 19.34 -4.13 6.63
CA MET A 142 20.63 -4.80 6.45
C MET A 142 20.59 -5.93 5.42
N VAL A 143 19.51 -6.69 5.36
CA VAL A 143 19.35 -7.81 4.42
C VAL A 143 18.65 -7.42 3.11
N SER A 144 18.34 -6.14 2.92
CA SER A 144 17.65 -5.62 1.74
C SER A 144 18.43 -4.50 1.05
N TYR A 145 18.00 -3.26 1.19
CA TYR A 145 18.58 -2.11 0.47
C TYR A 145 20.05 -1.84 0.85
N PHE A 146 20.48 -2.22 2.06
CA PHE A 146 21.87 -1.99 2.46
C PHE A 146 22.86 -2.85 1.65
N GLN A 147 22.48 -4.06 1.27
CA GLN A 147 23.33 -4.89 0.40
C GLN A 147 23.48 -4.26 -1.00
N TRP A 148 22.41 -3.64 -1.51
CA TRP A 148 22.50 -2.86 -2.73
C TRP A 148 23.40 -1.62 -2.55
N LEU A 149 23.31 -0.90 -1.44
CA LEU A 149 24.20 0.23 -1.14
C LEU A 149 25.67 -0.22 -1.06
N LYS A 150 25.95 -1.42 -0.53
CA LYS A 150 27.31 -1.99 -0.55
C LYS A 150 27.77 -2.23 -1.97
N ALA A 151 26.95 -2.89 -2.79
CA ALA A 151 27.32 -3.30 -4.15
C ALA A 151 27.49 -2.10 -5.09
N ASP A 152 26.55 -1.14 -5.07
CA ASP A 152 26.51 -0.05 -6.04
C ASP A 152 27.24 1.22 -5.56
N TYR A 153 27.37 1.45 -4.25
CA TYR A 153 27.93 2.68 -3.66
C TYR A 153 29.15 2.45 -2.75
N GLY A 154 29.47 1.22 -2.43
CA GLY A 154 30.61 0.87 -1.58
C GLY A 154 30.44 1.25 -0.13
N PHE A 155 29.24 1.08 0.43
CA PHE A 155 28.99 1.22 1.88
C PHE A 155 29.63 0.08 2.66
N ASP A 156 30.04 0.37 3.92
CA ASP A 156 30.74 -0.57 4.79
C ASP A 156 29.87 -0.93 6.01
N GLU A 157 29.68 -2.22 6.24
CA GLU A 157 28.93 -2.74 7.40
C GLU A 157 29.58 -2.33 8.74
N ALA A 158 30.91 -2.13 8.79
CA ALA A 158 31.59 -1.70 9.99
C ALA A 158 31.13 -0.33 10.52
N LYS A 159 30.48 0.45 9.68
CA LYS A 159 29.91 1.76 10.05
C LYS A 159 28.44 1.70 10.45
N VAL A 160 27.81 0.53 10.38
CA VAL A 160 26.38 0.38 10.69
C VAL A 160 26.18 0.12 12.18
N LYS A 161 25.20 0.80 12.74
CA LYS A 161 24.64 0.55 14.07
C LYS A 161 23.16 0.18 13.95
N PRO A 162 22.63 -0.65 14.86
CA PRO A 162 21.21 -1.01 14.82
C PRO A 162 20.30 0.22 14.96
N TYR A 163 19.31 0.32 14.07
CA TYR A 163 18.20 1.24 14.20
C TYR A 163 17.03 0.54 14.90
N THR A 164 16.59 1.09 16.01
CA THR A 164 15.55 0.54 16.87
C THR A 164 14.26 1.39 16.84
N PHE A 165 13.98 2.05 15.71
CA PHE A 165 12.84 2.97 15.52
C PHE A 165 12.85 4.17 16.50
N ASN A 166 14.06 4.56 16.94
CA ASN A 166 14.30 5.71 17.79
C ASN A 166 15.33 6.65 17.12
N ALA A 167 14.93 7.89 16.83
CA ALA A 167 15.78 8.88 16.19
C ALA A 167 16.80 9.55 17.13
N GLN A 168 16.73 9.35 18.45
CA GLN A 168 17.60 10.03 19.42
C GLN A 168 19.09 9.80 19.18
N PRO A 169 19.58 8.57 18.85
CA PRO A 169 20.99 8.35 18.52
C PRO A 169 21.46 9.18 17.32
N PHE A 170 20.61 9.31 16.29
CA PHE A 170 20.89 10.16 15.12
C PHE A 170 20.91 11.64 15.50
N LEU A 171 19.95 12.13 16.29
CA LEU A 171 19.87 13.51 16.71
C LEU A 171 21.09 13.93 17.55
N ALA A 172 21.65 13.00 18.35
CA ALA A 172 22.81 13.22 19.19
C ALA A 172 24.15 13.21 18.44
N ASP A 173 24.24 12.53 17.28
CA ASP A 173 25.47 12.37 16.51
C ASP A 173 25.36 13.02 15.13
N LYS A 174 25.94 14.23 14.99
CA LYS A 174 25.94 14.98 13.72
C LYS A 174 26.70 14.28 12.58
N ASN A 175 27.58 13.31 12.90
CA ASN A 175 28.32 12.51 11.93
C ASN A 175 27.61 11.18 11.63
N SER A 176 26.30 11.16 11.69
CA SER A 176 25.49 9.98 11.42
C SER A 176 24.42 10.23 10.36
N ALA A 177 23.88 9.15 9.85
CA ALA A 177 22.66 9.10 9.08
C ALA A 177 21.79 7.94 9.56
N MET A 178 20.51 7.99 9.29
CA MET A 178 19.58 6.94 9.69
C MET A 178 18.63 6.57 8.56
N GLN A 179 18.12 5.35 8.60
CA GLN A 179 17.00 4.97 7.75
C GLN A 179 15.70 5.66 8.21
N GLY A 180 14.73 5.70 7.32
CA GLY A 180 13.36 6.11 7.61
C GLY A 180 12.49 6.01 6.38
N TYR A 181 11.24 6.38 6.51
CA TYR A 181 10.34 6.61 5.39
C TYR A 181 10.19 8.12 5.17
N VAL A 182 10.19 8.54 3.91
CA VAL A 182 10.03 9.96 3.54
C VAL A 182 8.74 10.58 4.09
N THR A 183 7.79 9.74 4.40
CA THR A 183 6.45 10.07 4.88
C THR A 183 6.35 10.23 6.40
N SER A 184 7.37 9.86 7.18
CA SER A 184 7.28 9.85 8.66
C SER A 184 8.50 10.44 9.37
N GLU A 185 9.68 9.81 9.32
CA GLU A 185 10.83 10.19 10.11
C GLU A 185 11.32 11.63 9.89
N PRO A 186 11.35 12.20 8.66
CA PRO A 186 11.80 13.59 8.50
C PRO A 186 10.92 14.59 9.27
N PHE A 187 9.61 14.34 9.38
CA PHE A 187 8.70 15.16 10.19
C PHE A 187 9.04 15.10 11.68
N ALA A 188 9.30 13.90 12.19
CA ALA A 188 9.67 13.72 13.60
C ALA A 188 11.02 14.38 13.93
N ILE A 189 12.01 14.23 13.02
CA ILE A 189 13.35 14.82 13.15
C ILE A 189 13.28 16.35 13.13
N GLU A 190 12.53 16.94 12.21
CA GLU A 190 12.37 18.39 12.12
C GLU A 190 11.75 18.96 13.42
N LYS A 191 10.77 18.24 13.98
CA LYS A 191 10.08 18.62 15.21
C LYS A 191 10.98 18.50 16.46
N GLN A 192 11.76 17.42 16.56
CA GLN A 192 12.58 17.11 17.74
C GLN A 192 13.96 17.75 17.68
N GLY A 193 14.56 17.79 16.49
CA GLY A 193 15.90 18.28 16.24
C GLY A 193 15.98 19.77 15.92
N HIS A 194 14.84 20.42 15.62
CA HIS A 194 14.77 21.84 15.22
C HIS A 194 15.63 22.19 14.00
N PHE A 195 15.83 21.21 13.09
CA PHE A 195 16.50 21.41 11.80
C PHE A 195 15.78 20.63 10.71
N LYS A 196 15.88 21.09 9.47
CA LYS A 196 15.39 20.37 8.29
C LYS A 196 16.43 19.34 7.86
N PRO A 197 16.15 18.02 7.97
CA PRO A 197 17.13 17.02 7.58
C PRO A 197 17.29 16.95 6.05
N LYS A 198 18.45 16.47 5.61
CA LYS A 198 18.67 16.07 4.22
C LYS A 198 18.13 14.65 4.03
N VAL A 199 17.30 14.46 3.00
CA VAL A 199 16.61 13.19 2.72
C VAL A 199 17.04 12.68 1.36
N PHE A 200 17.40 11.40 1.29
CA PHE A 200 17.76 10.69 0.06
C PHE A 200 16.77 9.55 -0.13
N LEU A 201 15.87 9.70 -1.13
CA LEU A 201 14.91 8.64 -1.47
C LEU A 201 15.63 7.57 -2.29
N LEU A 202 15.78 6.37 -1.73
CA LEU A 202 16.56 5.29 -2.36
C LEU A 202 16.00 4.88 -3.72
N ALA A 203 14.70 5.02 -3.92
CA ALA A 203 14.05 4.76 -5.21
C ALA A 203 14.56 5.68 -6.33
N ASP A 204 14.88 6.95 -6.02
CA ASP A 204 15.40 7.91 -7.00
C ASP A 204 16.89 7.67 -7.29
N ASP A 205 17.62 7.07 -6.36
CA ASP A 205 19.02 6.70 -6.49
C ASP A 205 19.23 5.27 -7.05
N GLY A 206 18.15 4.59 -7.40
CA GLY A 206 18.19 3.32 -8.11
C GLY A 206 17.65 2.09 -7.38
N PHE A 207 17.23 2.17 -6.12
CA PHE A 207 16.48 1.10 -5.45
C PHE A 207 15.03 1.13 -5.90
N ASN A 208 14.77 0.79 -7.16
CA ASN A 208 13.49 0.97 -7.86
C ASN A 208 12.47 -0.15 -7.63
N ALA A 209 12.40 -0.69 -6.41
CA ALA A 209 11.39 -1.68 -6.02
C ALA A 209 9.96 -1.12 -6.15
N TYR A 210 9.02 -1.97 -6.50
CA TYR A 210 7.64 -1.76 -6.12
C TYR A 210 7.47 -1.99 -4.62
N SER A 211 6.56 -1.25 -3.98
CA SER A 211 6.33 -1.33 -2.53
C SER A 211 4.85 -1.32 -2.18
N THR A 212 4.53 -1.59 -0.92
CA THR A 212 3.15 -1.70 -0.44
C THR A 212 2.33 -2.60 -1.35
N LEU A 213 2.86 -3.84 -1.50
CA LEU A 213 2.33 -4.82 -2.42
C LEU A 213 1.11 -5.52 -1.83
N ILE A 214 0.16 -5.86 -2.66
CA ILE A 214 -0.95 -6.74 -2.31
C ILE A 214 -0.55 -8.17 -2.70
N GLU A 215 -0.35 -9.02 -1.68
CA GLU A 215 -0.11 -10.46 -1.85
C GLU A 215 -1.38 -11.26 -1.52
N THR A 216 -1.55 -12.39 -2.20
CA THR A 216 -2.57 -13.38 -1.89
C THR A 216 -2.04 -14.80 -2.10
N ARG A 217 -2.84 -15.80 -1.72
CA ARG A 217 -2.51 -17.21 -1.98
C ARG A 217 -2.74 -17.55 -3.45
N ARG A 218 -1.89 -18.42 -4.01
CA ARG A 218 -2.04 -18.92 -5.39
C ARG A 218 -3.35 -19.66 -5.61
N ASP A 219 -3.82 -20.42 -4.60
CA ASP A 219 -5.09 -21.13 -4.70
C ASP A 219 -6.29 -20.19 -4.75
N LEU A 220 -6.23 -19.02 -4.08
CA LEU A 220 -7.29 -18.01 -4.15
C LEU A 220 -7.35 -17.38 -5.55
N VAL A 221 -6.21 -17.13 -6.18
CA VAL A 221 -6.14 -16.65 -7.59
C VAL A 221 -6.83 -17.60 -8.54
N VAL A 222 -6.69 -18.91 -8.33
CA VAL A 222 -7.31 -19.95 -9.18
C VAL A 222 -8.78 -20.13 -8.86
N LYS A 223 -9.14 -20.22 -7.58
CA LYS A 223 -10.51 -20.56 -7.15
C LYS A 223 -11.47 -19.37 -7.17
N ARG A 224 -10.97 -18.17 -6.87
CA ARG A 224 -11.78 -16.95 -6.74
C ARG A 224 -11.10 -15.73 -7.41
N PRO A 225 -10.79 -15.80 -8.72
CA PRO A 225 -10.20 -14.67 -9.44
C PRO A 225 -11.09 -13.43 -9.40
N ASP A 226 -12.42 -13.61 -9.35
CA ASP A 226 -13.41 -12.55 -9.18
C ASP A 226 -13.20 -11.76 -7.88
N LEU A 227 -12.99 -12.46 -6.76
CA LEU A 227 -12.74 -11.86 -5.46
C LEU A 227 -11.44 -11.06 -5.46
N VAL A 228 -10.38 -11.64 -6.03
CA VAL A 228 -9.08 -10.98 -6.13
C VAL A 228 -9.18 -9.71 -6.96
N GLN A 229 -9.87 -9.75 -8.12
CA GLN A 229 -10.06 -8.58 -8.96
C GLN A 229 -10.80 -7.47 -8.24
N ARG A 230 -11.94 -7.78 -7.60
CA ARG A 230 -12.74 -6.79 -6.87
C ARG A 230 -11.96 -6.14 -5.73
N PHE A 231 -11.12 -6.91 -5.02
CA PHE A 231 -10.29 -6.39 -3.95
C PHE A 231 -9.19 -5.44 -4.49
N VAL A 232 -8.52 -5.83 -5.57
CA VAL A 232 -7.49 -5.00 -6.22
C VAL A 232 -8.10 -3.69 -6.76
N ASP A 233 -9.22 -3.78 -7.47
CA ASP A 233 -9.88 -2.61 -8.06
C ASP A 233 -10.37 -1.63 -6.98
N ALA A 234 -11.04 -2.14 -5.94
CA ALA A 234 -11.51 -1.33 -4.83
C ALA A 234 -10.35 -0.67 -4.07
N SER A 235 -9.23 -1.38 -3.91
CA SER A 235 -8.02 -0.84 -3.27
C SER A 235 -7.40 0.28 -4.11
N ALA A 236 -7.34 0.13 -5.43
CA ALA A 236 -6.85 1.17 -6.33
C ALA A 236 -7.70 2.46 -6.23
N ILE A 237 -9.04 2.33 -6.25
CA ILE A 237 -9.95 3.46 -6.05
C ILE A 237 -9.76 4.08 -4.67
N GLY A 238 -9.60 3.27 -3.62
CA GLY A 238 -9.31 3.75 -2.28
C GLY A 238 -8.04 4.60 -2.21
N TRP A 239 -6.99 4.20 -2.94
CA TRP A 239 -5.77 4.99 -3.05
C TRP A 239 -5.97 6.30 -3.81
N TYR A 240 -6.73 6.31 -4.93
CA TYR A 240 -7.09 7.56 -5.60
C TYR A 240 -7.87 8.51 -4.69
N ASN A 241 -8.89 7.99 -3.97
CA ASN A 241 -9.68 8.78 -3.03
C ASN A 241 -8.84 9.31 -1.88
N TYR A 242 -7.87 8.52 -1.36
CA TYR A 242 -6.99 8.94 -0.27
C TYR A 242 -6.00 10.03 -0.68
N ILE A 243 -5.40 9.88 -1.87
CA ILE A 243 -4.37 10.80 -2.36
C ILE A 243 -4.98 12.08 -2.94
N TYR A 244 -6.08 11.98 -3.68
CA TYR A 244 -6.62 13.12 -4.43
C TYR A 244 -7.99 13.61 -3.93
N GLY A 245 -8.71 12.79 -3.19
CA GLY A 245 -10.02 13.13 -2.63
C GLY A 245 -9.96 13.58 -1.17
N ASP A 246 -11.05 13.36 -0.46
CA ASP A 246 -11.15 13.63 0.99
C ASP A 246 -10.62 12.45 1.80
N SER A 247 -9.41 12.56 2.32
CA SER A 247 -8.75 11.52 3.13
C SER A 247 -9.27 11.43 4.57
N ARG A 248 -10.10 12.36 5.04
CA ARG A 248 -10.58 12.40 6.43
C ARG A 248 -11.24 11.11 6.91
N PRO A 249 -12.10 10.42 6.12
CA PRO A 249 -12.70 9.16 6.56
C PRO A 249 -11.66 8.07 6.84
N GLY A 250 -10.68 7.86 5.94
CA GLY A 250 -9.58 6.93 6.14
C GLY A 250 -8.70 7.29 7.33
N ASN A 251 -8.33 8.58 7.46
CA ASN A 251 -7.55 9.09 8.57
C ASN A 251 -8.23 8.89 9.93
N ALA A 252 -9.56 9.01 9.99
CA ALA A 252 -10.31 8.75 11.23
C ALA A 252 -10.17 7.29 11.68
N LEU A 253 -10.21 6.33 10.75
CA LEU A 253 -10.00 4.91 11.07
C LEU A 253 -8.54 4.64 11.48
N ILE A 254 -7.57 5.23 10.79
CA ILE A 254 -6.15 5.11 11.13
C ILE A 254 -5.91 5.60 12.56
N LYS A 255 -6.36 6.81 12.91
CA LYS A 255 -6.20 7.39 14.26
C LYS A 255 -6.90 6.55 15.33
N LYS A 256 -8.04 5.92 15.00
CA LYS A 256 -8.73 5.03 15.92
C LYS A 256 -7.91 3.79 16.26
N GLN A 257 -7.15 3.24 15.31
CA GLN A 257 -6.32 2.07 15.51
C GLN A 257 -4.91 2.40 16.00
N ASN A 258 -4.41 3.59 15.64
CA ASN A 258 -3.10 4.09 16.06
C ASN A 258 -3.21 5.56 16.49
N PRO A 259 -3.42 5.83 17.79
CA PRO A 259 -3.55 7.20 18.32
C PRO A 259 -2.29 8.07 18.16
N GLU A 260 -1.13 7.49 17.88
CA GLU A 260 0.12 8.25 17.63
C GLU A 260 0.09 8.97 16.28
N MET A 261 -0.78 8.56 15.35
CA MET A 261 -0.97 9.22 14.06
C MET A 261 -1.78 10.51 14.23
N THR A 262 -1.06 11.63 14.37
CA THR A 262 -1.68 12.96 14.46
C THR A 262 -2.17 13.46 13.10
N ASP A 263 -3.13 14.40 13.09
CA ASP A 263 -3.60 15.03 11.84
C ASP A 263 -2.45 15.71 11.08
N ALA A 264 -1.50 16.34 11.80
CA ALA A 264 -0.33 16.98 11.20
C ALA A 264 0.60 15.95 10.51
N LEU A 265 0.84 14.80 11.13
CA LEU A 265 1.66 13.73 10.55
C LEU A 265 0.95 13.12 9.33
N LEU A 266 -0.34 12.82 9.42
CA LEU A 266 -1.13 12.29 8.31
C LEU A 266 -1.13 13.25 7.10
N ALA A 267 -1.32 14.56 7.35
CA ALA A 267 -1.26 15.57 6.30
C ALA A 267 0.13 15.64 5.65
N TYR A 268 1.20 15.61 6.48
CA TYR A 268 2.57 15.57 6.01
C TYR A 268 2.82 14.33 5.13
N SER A 269 2.41 13.16 5.60
CA SER A 269 2.60 11.88 4.89
C SER A 269 1.94 11.90 3.52
N ILE A 270 0.67 12.35 3.43
CA ILE A 270 -0.05 12.47 2.16
C ILE A 270 0.64 13.47 1.22
N ALA A 271 1.08 14.63 1.76
CA ALA A 271 1.80 15.62 0.97
C ALA A 271 3.10 15.02 0.39
N LYS A 272 3.86 14.25 1.19
CA LYS A 272 5.10 13.60 0.75
C LYS A 272 4.85 12.46 -0.24
N MET A 273 3.79 11.68 -0.08
CA MET A 273 3.41 10.68 -1.08
C MET A 273 3.15 11.31 -2.46
N LYS A 274 2.53 12.50 -2.49
CA LYS A 274 2.32 13.26 -3.73
C LYS A 274 3.61 13.85 -4.28
N GLU A 275 4.37 14.55 -3.43
CA GLU A 275 5.60 15.26 -3.79
C GLU A 275 6.62 14.31 -4.44
N TYR A 276 6.82 13.15 -3.85
CA TYR A 276 7.79 12.15 -4.33
C TYR A 276 7.20 11.16 -5.34
N GLY A 277 5.90 11.22 -5.62
CA GLY A 277 5.23 10.28 -6.52
C GLY A 277 5.27 8.84 -6.01
N ILE A 278 5.11 8.66 -4.69
CA ILE A 278 5.22 7.33 -4.06
C ILE A 278 4.13 6.40 -4.59
N VAL A 279 2.87 6.85 -4.56
CA VAL A 279 1.71 6.04 -4.97
C VAL A 279 1.49 6.10 -6.47
N ASP A 280 1.48 7.32 -7.03
CA ASP A 280 1.05 7.58 -8.40
C ASP A 280 2.15 8.29 -9.19
N SER A 281 2.97 7.49 -9.85
CA SER A 281 4.07 7.91 -10.72
C SER A 281 4.46 6.74 -11.64
N GLY A 282 5.43 6.92 -12.52
CA GLY A 282 5.97 5.85 -13.35
C GLY A 282 4.89 5.07 -14.11
N ASP A 283 4.80 3.76 -13.87
CA ASP A 283 3.87 2.88 -14.60
C ASP A 283 2.40 3.21 -14.32
N SER A 284 2.05 3.66 -13.10
CA SER A 284 0.67 3.97 -12.73
C SER A 284 0.07 5.15 -13.51
N ILE A 285 0.92 6.05 -14.02
CA ILE A 285 0.44 7.22 -14.79
C ILE A 285 -0.42 6.79 -15.99
N LYS A 286 -0.03 5.71 -16.66
CA LYS A 286 -0.74 5.17 -17.82
C LYS A 286 -1.64 3.98 -17.49
N LEU A 287 -1.26 3.19 -16.49
CA LEU A 287 -1.85 1.89 -16.22
C LEU A 287 -2.78 1.87 -15.00
N GLY A 288 -2.81 2.95 -14.21
CA GLY A 288 -3.59 3.07 -12.97
C GLY A 288 -2.80 2.64 -11.72
N ILE A 289 -3.24 3.11 -10.54
CA ILE A 289 -2.67 2.71 -9.26
C ILE A 289 -2.79 1.19 -9.09
N GLY A 290 -1.75 0.56 -8.58
CA GLY A 290 -1.64 -0.90 -8.50
C GLY A 290 -0.76 -1.49 -9.61
N ALA A 291 -0.37 -0.69 -10.61
CA ALA A 291 0.36 -1.15 -11.79
C ALA A 291 1.69 -1.83 -11.48
N MET A 292 1.99 -2.85 -12.28
CA MET A 292 3.29 -3.52 -12.33
C MET A 292 3.63 -3.85 -13.79
N THR A 293 4.94 -3.91 -14.10
CA THR A 293 5.41 -4.34 -15.43
C THR A 293 6.52 -5.40 -15.31
N ASP A 294 6.53 -6.35 -16.25
CA ASP A 294 7.59 -7.38 -16.32
C ASP A 294 8.99 -6.76 -16.42
N ALA A 295 9.11 -5.69 -17.20
CA ALA A 295 10.37 -5.00 -17.41
C ALA A 295 10.95 -4.46 -16.09
N ARG A 296 10.12 -3.85 -15.27
CA ARG A 296 10.55 -3.26 -14.00
C ARG A 296 10.83 -4.32 -12.94
N VAL A 297 9.97 -5.35 -12.82
CA VAL A 297 10.22 -6.47 -11.91
C VAL A 297 11.53 -7.15 -12.28
N LYS A 298 11.78 -7.42 -13.58
CA LYS A 298 13.04 -7.99 -14.05
C LYS A 298 14.26 -7.11 -13.72
N SER A 299 14.17 -5.82 -14.01
CA SER A 299 15.24 -4.87 -13.75
C SER A 299 15.63 -4.84 -12.27
N PHE A 300 14.62 -4.83 -11.38
CA PHE A 300 14.87 -4.86 -9.94
C PHE A 300 15.43 -6.21 -9.50
N PHE A 301 14.91 -7.33 -10.00
CA PHE A 301 15.44 -8.66 -9.70
C PHE A 301 16.91 -8.79 -10.10
N ASP A 302 17.27 -8.40 -11.34
CA ASP A 302 18.65 -8.45 -11.83
C ASP A 302 19.61 -7.61 -10.97
N LYS A 303 19.13 -6.45 -10.49
CA LYS A 303 19.88 -5.59 -9.56
C LYS A 303 20.11 -6.30 -8.22
N MET A 304 19.12 -6.96 -7.68
CA MET A 304 19.23 -7.69 -6.42
C MET A 304 20.11 -8.94 -6.54
N VAL A 305 20.13 -9.58 -7.70
CA VAL A 305 21.09 -10.66 -7.98
C VAL A 305 22.52 -10.11 -7.95
N ARG A 306 22.80 -8.98 -8.62
CA ARG A 306 24.14 -8.36 -8.61
C ARG A 306 24.56 -7.94 -7.19
N ALA A 307 23.63 -7.48 -6.38
CA ALA A 307 23.86 -7.10 -4.99
C ALA A 307 24.00 -8.31 -4.03
N GLY A 308 23.84 -9.53 -4.52
CA GLY A 308 23.92 -10.75 -3.71
C GLY A 308 22.71 -10.97 -2.80
N VAL A 309 21.62 -10.23 -3.00
CA VAL A 309 20.38 -10.34 -2.21
C VAL A 309 19.46 -11.44 -2.74
N ALA A 310 19.29 -11.49 -4.08
CA ALA A 310 18.49 -12.53 -4.71
C ALA A 310 19.40 -13.62 -5.33
N LYS A 311 18.95 -14.87 -5.28
CA LYS A 311 19.72 -15.99 -5.86
C LYS A 311 19.67 -15.94 -7.40
N PRO A 312 20.81 -16.09 -8.09
CA PRO A 312 20.82 -16.30 -9.53
C PRO A 312 19.99 -17.52 -9.92
N GLY A 313 19.21 -17.43 -11.00
CA GLY A 313 18.38 -18.56 -11.48
C GLY A 313 17.06 -18.76 -10.74
N LEU A 314 16.73 -17.95 -9.74
CA LEU A 314 15.39 -17.97 -9.14
C LEU A 314 14.34 -17.65 -10.20
N ASP A 315 13.28 -18.45 -10.28
CA ASP A 315 12.13 -18.15 -11.15
C ASP A 315 11.28 -17.01 -10.55
N TYR A 316 11.83 -15.78 -10.63
CA TYR A 316 11.21 -14.58 -10.08
C TYR A 316 9.85 -14.27 -10.70
N LYS A 317 9.53 -14.82 -11.90
CA LYS A 317 8.22 -14.64 -12.52
C LYS A 317 7.10 -15.29 -11.70
N ARG A 318 7.43 -16.26 -10.87
CA ARG A 318 6.47 -16.82 -9.91
C ARG A 318 6.11 -15.84 -8.78
N ALA A 319 6.85 -14.76 -8.57
CA ALA A 319 6.61 -13.81 -7.47
C ALA A 319 5.36 -12.96 -7.66
N TYR A 320 4.90 -12.77 -8.89
CA TYR A 320 3.80 -11.84 -9.22
C TYR A 320 2.93 -12.34 -10.37
N THR A 321 1.80 -11.67 -10.56
CA THR A 321 0.95 -11.83 -11.75
C THR A 321 0.38 -10.47 -12.15
N LEU A 322 0.29 -10.22 -13.46
CA LEU A 322 -0.29 -9.00 -14.03
C LEU A 322 -1.81 -9.16 -14.33
N GLN A 323 -2.40 -10.31 -13.98
CA GLN A 323 -3.79 -10.65 -14.32
C GLN A 323 -4.81 -9.61 -13.80
N PHE A 324 -4.54 -8.99 -12.64
CA PHE A 324 -5.50 -8.17 -11.92
C PHE A 324 -5.22 -6.67 -12.01
N VAL A 325 -4.11 -6.25 -12.59
CA VAL A 325 -3.66 -4.86 -12.68
C VAL A 325 -3.58 -4.35 -14.11
N ASN A 326 -3.13 -3.11 -14.31
CA ASN A 326 -2.90 -2.47 -15.60
C ASN A 326 -4.19 -2.24 -16.42
N LYS A 327 -5.32 -2.08 -15.74
CA LYS A 327 -6.65 -1.90 -16.34
C LYS A 327 -7.17 -0.46 -16.30
N GLY A 328 -6.35 0.46 -15.75
CA GLY A 328 -6.71 1.87 -15.63
C GLY A 328 -7.84 2.17 -14.65
N VAL A 329 -8.14 1.26 -13.72
CA VAL A 329 -9.24 1.42 -12.76
C VAL A 329 -9.02 2.66 -11.91
N GLY A 330 -10.00 3.57 -11.88
CA GLY A 330 -9.97 4.81 -11.09
C GLY A 330 -9.08 5.93 -11.66
N ILE A 331 -8.50 5.77 -12.84
CA ILE A 331 -7.57 6.77 -13.42
C ILE A 331 -8.25 8.14 -13.63
N GLU A 332 -9.56 8.14 -13.86
CA GLU A 332 -10.40 9.33 -13.99
C GLU A 332 -10.53 10.14 -12.70
N LEU A 333 -10.20 9.55 -11.55
CA LEU A 333 -10.21 10.22 -10.24
C LEU A 333 -8.95 11.08 -10.02
N ARG A 334 -7.95 10.95 -10.90
CA ARG A 334 -6.76 11.81 -10.85
C ARG A 334 -7.13 13.22 -11.31
N PRO A 335 -6.69 14.26 -10.58
CA PRO A 335 -6.85 15.64 -11.04
C PRO A 335 -6.22 15.85 -12.42
N LYS A 336 -6.88 16.62 -13.26
CA LYS A 336 -6.39 17.01 -14.58
C LYS A 336 -5.26 18.03 -14.50
#